data_73f1cce7de1a0301ff16faf15d276f18
#
_entry.id   73f1cce7de1a0301ff16faf15d276f18
#
_cell.length_a   1.000
_cell.length_b   1.000
_cell.length_c   1.000
_cell.angle_alpha   90.00
_cell.angle_beta   90.00
_cell.angle_gamma   90.00
#
_symmetry.space_group_name_H-M   'P 1'
#
loop_
_entity.id
_entity.type
_entity.pdbx_description
1 polymer ?
#
loop_
_entity_poly.entity_id
_entity_poly.type
_entity_poly.pdbx_seq_one_letter_code
_entity_poly.pdbx_strand_id
1 'polypeptide(L)'
;MSRLLAILLMLALAAPAVGEERAKPGVDPVTGQTRVKPTKDAIEKAIQRGVQHLLDTQRKDGSWGGPAPNLHVDIYAPKPGSNRAFTVGASALALSALIELDSDRADVKAAIRKGTTYLMGRYGVRRQRPDTLYNVWAHMYCLEAFARLLAREKAEEPRKRLRKAAEGCVAWLNRMEFVEGGWGYFNFGEKTRDPGPGSTSFTTASGVVALAMAREQGIAVPQKLIDKANKLIKRCAIPGGSFAYSFGTRFWATHGRNGNINRTKGSLARTPVCLLAWDMTGVAVDTKRFVQALDELEKYGHFLRLARKYPFPHETWYQNSGYFCLYGYYYAAMTIDRTPKAKQAEYKRQIAGHILTMQEKDGSWWDYQLYRTHKPYGTGYALMTLYRCRP
;
A
#
# COMPACT_ATOMS: atom_id res chain seq x y z
N MET A 1 -28.94 63.03 9.53
CA MET A 1 -28.76 61.65 9.99
C MET A 1 -28.08 60.89 8.88
N SER A 2 -26.78 60.77 8.97
CA SER A 2 -25.87 60.27 7.94
C SER A 2 -25.65 58.77 8.12
N ARG A 3 -25.91 57.98 7.04
CA ARG A 3 -25.57 56.55 6.99
C ARG A 3 -24.16 56.43 6.44
N LEU A 4 -23.19 56.10 7.29
CA LEU A 4 -21.86 55.65 6.84
C LEU A 4 -21.96 54.22 6.33
N LEU A 5 -21.70 54.06 5.04
CA LEU A 5 -21.51 52.76 4.36
C LEU A 5 -20.04 52.36 4.52
N ALA A 6 -19.76 51.38 5.38
CA ALA A 6 -18.44 50.80 5.49
C ALA A 6 -18.25 49.79 4.37
N ILE A 7 -17.44 50.11 3.38
CA ILE A 7 -16.97 49.19 2.34
C ILE A 7 -15.80 48.38 2.92
N LEU A 8 -16.04 47.13 3.27
CA LEU A 8 -14.96 46.16 3.55
C LEU A 8 -14.30 45.74 2.26
N LEU A 9 -13.14 46.26 1.98
CA LEU A 9 -12.26 45.77 0.91
C LEU A 9 -11.69 44.41 1.34
N MET A 10 -12.26 43.29 0.85
CA MET A 10 -11.61 41.99 0.92
C MET A 10 -10.45 41.98 -0.08
N LEU A 11 -9.25 42.19 0.41
CA LEU A 11 -8.03 41.84 -0.30
C LEU A 11 -7.99 40.32 -0.47
N ALA A 12 -8.43 39.85 -1.62
CA ALA A 12 -8.14 38.50 -2.06
C ALA A 12 -6.63 38.41 -2.31
N LEU A 13 -5.89 37.89 -1.32
CA LEU A 13 -4.54 37.42 -1.54
C LEU A 13 -4.62 36.27 -2.55
N ALA A 14 -4.43 36.59 -3.82
CA ALA A 14 -4.15 35.62 -4.86
C ALA A 14 -2.88 34.86 -4.42
N ALA A 15 -3.05 33.62 -3.97
CA ALA A 15 -1.92 32.73 -3.83
C ALA A 15 -1.20 32.70 -5.20
N PRO A 16 0.12 32.87 -5.25
CA PRO A 16 0.84 32.83 -6.50
C PRO A 16 0.49 31.49 -7.16
N ALA A 17 0.00 31.53 -8.39
CA ALA A 17 -0.07 30.39 -9.26
C ALA A 17 1.37 29.82 -9.25
N VAL A 18 1.54 28.65 -8.63
CA VAL A 18 2.79 27.89 -8.75
C VAL A 18 2.86 27.55 -10.23
N GLY A 19 3.56 28.40 -10.99
CA GLY A 19 3.86 28.18 -12.37
C GLY A 19 4.39 26.75 -12.47
N GLU A 20 3.94 26.00 -13.47
CA GLU A 20 4.58 24.74 -13.86
C GLU A 20 6.02 25.09 -14.28
N GLU A 21 6.91 25.25 -13.32
CA GLU A 21 8.33 25.22 -13.58
C GLU A 21 8.60 23.87 -14.25
N ARG A 22 8.89 23.90 -15.53
CA ARG A 22 9.28 22.70 -16.27
C ARG A 22 10.45 22.09 -15.53
N ALA A 23 10.19 20.98 -14.87
CA ALA A 23 11.22 20.27 -14.09
C ALA A 23 12.45 20.08 -14.97
N LYS A 24 13.62 20.45 -14.45
CA LYS A 24 14.89 20.26 -15.16
C LYS A 24 14.99 18.79 -15.57
N PRO A 25 15.35 18.47 -16.81
CA PRO A 25 15.51 17.08 -17.24
C PRO A 25 16.41 16.31 -16.27
N GLY A 26 15.96 15.14 -15.82
CA GLY A 26 16.72 14.31 -14.90
C GLY A 26 16.66 14.67 -13.41
N VAL A 27 15.88 15.68 -13.02
CA VAL A 27 15.68 16.04 -11.61
C VAL A 27 14.24 15.69 -11.19
N ASP A 28 14.07 15.11 -10.00
CA ASP A 28 12.74 14.91 -9.42
C ASP A 28 12.20 16.27 -8.97
N PRO A 29 11.05 16.71 -9.51
CA PRO A 29 10.53 18.05 -9.24
C PRO A 29 10.07 18.25 -7.79
N VAL A 30 9.90 17.16 -7.03
CA VAL A 30 9.43 17.18 -5.65
C VAL A 30 10.60 17.27 -4.68
N THR A 31 11.64 16.50 -4.90
CA THR A 31 12.77 16.39 -3.98
C THR A 31 13.96 17.24 -4.40
N GLY A 32 14.02 17.68 -5.64
CA GLY A 32 15.19 18.35 -6.22
C GLY A 32 16.38 17.40 -6.45
N GLN A 33 16.19 16.10 -6.17
CA GLN A 33 17.25 15.10 -6.33
C GLN A 33 17.40 14.70 -7.81
N THR A 34 18.63 14.45 -8.23
CA THR A 34 18.89 13.85 -9.54
C THR A 34 18.26 12.47 -9.62
N ARG A 35 17.46 12.23 -10.64
CA ARG A 35 16.83 10.92 -10.86
C ARG A 35 17.91 9.88 -11.12
N VAL A 36 17.85 8.78 -10.38
CA VAL A 36 18.78 7.66 -10.57
C VAL A 36 18.39 6.92 -11.86
N LYS A 37 19.35 6.75 -12.77
CA LYS A 37 19.13 5.94 -13.99
C LYS A 37 18.97 4.47 -13.60
N PRO A 38 17.85 3.81 -13.96
CA PRO A 38 17.57 2.44 -13.55
C PRO A 38 18.31 1.42 -14.42
N THR A 39 19.64 1.36 -14.26
CA THR A 39 20.44 0.28 -14.84
C THR A 39 20.31 -1.00 -14.03
N LYS A 40 20.61 -2.15 -14.63
CA LYS A 40 20.62 -3.44 -13.92
C LYS A 40 21.48 -3.37 -12.66
N ASP A 41 22.69 -2.82 -12.76
CA ASP A 41 23.62 -2.66 -11.63
C ASP A 41 23.06 -1.75 -10.53
N ALA A 42 22.45 -0.62 -10.89
CA ALA A 42 21.83 0.29 -9.91
C ALA A 42 20.67 -0.39 -9.17
N ILE A 43 19.84 -1.17 -9.88
CA ILE A 43 18.73 -1.93 -9.29
C ILE A 43 19.29 -2.98 -8.32
N GLU A 44 20.27 -3.80 -8.73
CA GLU A 44 20.82 -4.85 -7.87
C GLU A 44 21.54 -4.27 -6.63
N LYS A 45 22.32 -3.18 -6.78
CA LYS A 45 22.93 -2.48 -5.64
C LYS A 45 21.88 -1.94 -4.67
N ALA A 46 20.80 -1.37 -5.17
CA ALA A 46 19.72 -0.87 -4.32
C ALA A 46 19.01 -2.02 -3.58
N ILE A 47 18.76 -3.12 -4.27
CA ILE A 47 18.21 -4.34 -3.67
C ILE A 47 19.12 -4.85 -2.55
N GLN A 48 20.43 -5.00 -2.81
CA GLN A 48 21.38 -5.48 -1.81
C GLN A 48 21.40 -4.60 -0.56
N ARG A 49 21.41 -3.28 -0.72
CA ARG A 49 21.36 -2.32 0.39
C ARG A 49 20.05 -2.42 1.18
N GLY A 50 18.92 -2.56 0.50
CA GLY A 50 17.61 -2.71 1.15
C GLY A 50 17.49 -4.03 1.91
N VAL A 51 17.98 -5.12 1.34
CA VAL A 51 18.05 -6.42 2.02
C VAL A 51 18.94 -6.33 3.26
N GLN A 52 20.11 -5.72 3.15
CA GLN A 52 21.00 -5.53 4.29
C GLN A 52 20.32 -4.72 5.39
N HIS A 53 19.63 -3.62 5.04
CA HIS A 53 18.86 -2.85 6.01
C HIS A 53 17.81 -3.71 6.75
N LEU A 54 17.09 -4.60 6.05
CA LEU A 54 16.13 -5.51 6.71
C LEU A 54 16.84 -6.51 7.63
N LEU A 55 17.98 -7.04 7.25
CA LEU A 55 18.76 -7.96 8.10
C LEU A 55 19.26 -7.27 9.37
N ASP A 56 19.81 -6.07 9.24
CA ASP A 56 20.40 -5.30 10.36
C ASP A 56 19.32 -4.81 11.34
N THR A 57 18.09 -4.59 10.85
CA THR A 57 17.00 -4.04 11.67
C THR A 57 16.00 -5.08 12.17
N GLN A 58 16.19 -6.36 11.83
CA GLN A 58 15.36 -7.44 12.38
C GLN A 58 15.59 -7.58 13.89
N ARG A 59 14.51 -7.53 14.64
CA ARG A 59 14.56 -7.66 16.09
C ARG A 59 14.82 -9.10 16.53
N LYS A 60 15.22 -9.27 17.80
CA LYS A 60 15.49 -10.60 18.38
C LYS A 60 14.28 -11.53 18.29
N ASP A 61 13.06 -11.00 18.41
CA ASP A 61 11.81 -11.75 18.28
C ASP A 61 11.39 -12.08 16.84
N GLY A 62 12.18 -11.67 15.85
CA GLY A 62 11.94 -11.90 14.42
C GLY A 62 11.09 -10.84 13.75
N SER A 63 10.58 -9.84 14.49
CA SER A 63 9.78 -8.75 13.92
C SER A 63 10.64 -7.65 13.32
N TRP A 64 9.98 -6.76 12.57
CA TRP A 64 10.52 -5.48 12.13
C TRP A 64 9.64 -4.34 12.64
N GLY A 65 10.28 -3.21 12.97
CA GLY A 65 9.61 -2.08 13.58
C GLY A 65 9.44 -2.27 15.09
N GLY A 66 8.46 -1.62 15.64
CA GLY A 66 8.16 -1.70 17.07
C GLY A 66 7.74 -0.38 17.67
N PRO A 67 7.41 -0.36 18.97
CA PRO A 67 6.99 0.85 19.64
C PRO A 67 8.11 1.89 19.62
N ALA A 68 7.74 3.11 19.23
CA ALA A 68 8.58 4.27 19.43
C ALA A 68 7.84 5.26 20.31
N PRO A 69 8.56 6.04 21.13
CA PRO A 69 7.94 7.11 21.87
C PRO A 69 7.41 8.17 20.90
N ASN A 70 6.24 8.62 21.19
CA ASN A 70 5.55 9.85 20.77
C ASN A 70 6.14 10.66 19.60
N LEU A 71 5.60 10.42 18.41
CA LEU A 71 5.56 11.47 17.40
C LEU A 71 4.16 12.08 17.44
N HIS A 72 4.08 13.39 17.61
CA HIS A 72 2.83 14.14 17.70
C HIS A 72 1.96 14.09 16.44
N VAL A 73 2.50 13.53 15.35
CA VAL A 73 1.86 13.50 14.03
C VAL A 73 0.99 12.28 13.77
N ASP A 74 1.14 11.20 14.54
CA ASP A 74 0.31 10.00 14.41
C ASP A 74 -0.42 9.70 15.73
N ILE A 75 -1.64 10.18 15.84
CA ILE A 75 -2.47 10.06 17.02
C ILE A 75 -2.94 8.61 17.28
N TYR A 76 -2.79 7.70 16.31
CA TYR A 76 -3.31 6.34 16.40
C TYR A 76 -2.23 5.28 16.64
N ALA A 77 -1.04 5.45 16.08
CA ALA A 77 0.03 4.46 16.18
C ALA A 77 0.60 4.24 17.58
N PRO A 78 0.64 5.24 18.51
CA PRO A 78 1.08 5.01 19.88
C PRO A 78 0.15 4.11 20.69
N LYS A 79 -1.09 3.95 20.28
CA LYS A 79 -2.05 3.06 20.98
C LYS A 79 -1.54 1.62 20.93
N PRO A 80 -1.48 0.88 22.06
CA PRO A 80 -0.86 -0.44 22.12
C PRO A 80 -1.38 -1.43 21.07
N GLY A 81 -2.68 -1.46 20.83
CA GLY A 81 -3.27 -2.35 19.83
C GLY A 81 -2.94 -1.95 18.39
N SER A 82 -2.97 -0.65 18.07
CA SER A 82 -2.59 -0.13 16.75
C SER A 82 -1.11 -0.36 16.48
N ASN A 83 -0.23 -0.06 17.43
CA ASN A 83 1.19 -0.31 17.30
C ASN A 83 1.49 -1.80 17.02
N ARG A 84 0.80 -2.71 17.70
CA ARG A 84 0.92 -4.15 17.44
C ARG A 84 0.49 -4.50 16.01
N ALA A 85 -0.63 -3.94 15.53
CA ALA A 85 -1.11 -4.17 14.18
C ALA A 85 -0.11 -3.66 13.14
N PHE A 86 0.45 -2.47 13.32
CA PHE A 86 1.51 -1.94 12.47
C PHE A 86 2.77 -2.79 12.47
N THR A 87 3.22 -3.23 13.64
CA THR A 87 4.42 -4.09 13.74
C THR A 87 4.20 -5.42 13.00
N VAL A 88 3.03 -6.04 13.14
CA VAL A 88 2.71 -7.29 12.43
C VAL A 88 2.63 -7.06 10.92
N GLY A 89 1.92 -6.02 10.47
CA GLY A 89 1.78 -5.69 9.05
C GLY A 89 3.12 -5.34 8.39
N ALA A 90 3.94 -4.49 9.04
CA ALA A 90 5.26 -4.13 8.56
C ALA A 90 6.21 -5.33 8.51
N SER A 91 6.15 -6.22 9.52
CA SER A 91 6.93 -7.46 9.53
C SER A 91 6.51 -8.41 8.41
N ALA A 92 5.21 -8.48 8.10
CA ALA A 92 4.72 -9.31 7.01
C ALA A 92 5.21 -8.81 5.63
N LEU A 93 5.24 -7.49 5.43
CA LEU A 93 5.78 -6.89 4.19
C LEU A 93 7.29 -7.06 4.07
N ALA A 94 8.05 -6.84 5.15
CA ALA A 94 9.50 -7.06 5.18
C ALA A 94 9.84 -8.54 4.91
N LEU A 95 9.12 -9.46 5.56
CA LEU A 95 9.26 -10.90 5.33
C LEU A 95 8.92 -11.28 3.88
N SER A 96 7.83 -10.75 3.32
CA SER A 96 7.43 -10.99 1.93
C SER A 96 8.54 -10.59 0.95
N ALA A 97 9.20 -9.47 1.19
CA ALA A 97 10.32 -9.03 0.35
C ALA A 97 11.52 -9.98 0.44
N LEU A 98 11.89 -10.45 1.64
CA LEU A 98 12.97 -11.42 1.78
C LEU A 98 12.64 -12.78 1.13
N ILE A 99 11.37 -13.22 1.20
CA ILE A 99 10.92 -14.44 0.52
C ILE A 99 11.02 -14.27 -1.01
N GLU A 100 10.53 -13.15 -1.57
CA GLU A 100 10.56 -12.91 -3.01
C GLU A 100 11.97 -12.76 -3.58
N LEU A 101 12.95 -12.35 -2.76
CA LEU A 101 14.35 -12.28 -3.15
C LEU A 101 14.88 -13.65 -3.62
N ASP A 102 14.37 -14.72 -3.04
CA ASP A 102 14.73 -16.12 -3.37
C ASP A 102 16.24 -16.35 -3.28
N SER A 103 16.83 -15.95 -2.17
CA SER A 103 18.28 -15.93 -1.95
C SER A 103 18.74 -17.17 -1.20
N ASP A 104 19.88 -17.73 -1.64
CA ASP A 104 20.55 -18.83 -0.94
C ASP A 104 21.40 -18.40 0.26
N ARG A 105 21.54 -17.10 0.50
CA ARG A 105 22.29 -16.54 1.64
C ARG A 105 21.75 -17.09 2.97
N ALA A 106 22.67 -17.62 3.79
CA ALA A 106 22.30 -18.22 5.09
C ALA A 106 21.65 -17.23 6.06
N ASP A 107 22.09 -15.98 6.08
CA ASP A 107 21.54 -14.89 6.90
C ASP A 107 20.12 -14.51 6.47
N VAL A 108 19.84 -14.44 5.16
CA VAL A 108 18.49 -14.22 4.61
C VAL A 108 17.56 -15.36 5.00
N LYS A 109 17.99 -16.61 4.83
CA LYS A 109 17.23 -17.79 5.24
C LYS A 109 16.95 -17.80 6.76
N ALA A 110 17.93 -17.38 7.57
CA ALA A 110 17.75 -17.25 9.02
C ALA A 110 16.73 -16.15 9.36
N ALA A 111 16.79 -15.00 8.70
CA ALA A 111 15.85 -13.90 8.89
C ALA A 111 14.42 -14.31 8.49
N ILE A 112 14.25 -15.05 7.38
CA ILE A 112 12.96 -15.59 6.95
C ILE A 112 12.40 -16.53 8.03
N ARG A 113 13.20 -17.46 8.55
CA ARG A 113 12.73 -18.37 9.62
C ARG A 113 12.27 -17.63 10.87
N LYS A 114 13.05 -16.65 11.36
CA LYS A 114 12.68 -15.82 12.52
C LYS A 114 11.39 -15.02 12.27
N GLY A 115 11.30 -14.37 11.11
CA GLY A 115 10.11 -13.59 10.72
C GLY A 115 8.86 -14.47 10.59
N THR A 116 9.00 -15.67 10.01
CA THR A 116 7.92 -16.65 9.93
C THR A 116 7.44 -17.07 11.32
N THR A 117 8.36 -17.41 12.22
CA THR A 117 8.02 -17.76 13.61
C THR A 117 7.27 -16.64 14.33
N TYR A 118 7.73 -15.39 14.15
CA TYR A 118 7.04 -14.23 14.70
C TYR A 118 5.61 -14.10 14.18
N LEU A 119 5.42 -14.14 12.85
CA LEU A 119 4.08 -14.00 12.27
C LEU A 119 3.15 -15.15 12.67
N MET A 120 3.63 -16.39 12.69
CA MET A 120 2.86 -17.55 13.15
C MET A 120 2.31 -17.38 14.56
N GLY A 121 3.06 -16.71 15.44
CA GLY A 121 2.63 -16.44 16.82
C GLY A 121 1.82 -15.14 16.98
N ARG A 122 1.72 -14.29 15.95
CA ARG A 122 1.22 -12.92 16.13
C ARG A 122 0.17 -12.46 15.11
N TYR A 123 -0.13 -13.22 14.05
CA TYR A 123 -1.07 -12.81 13.00
C TYR A 123 -2.49 -12.56 13.50
N GLY A 124 -2.92 -13.17 14.61
CA GLY A 124 -4.26 -13.01 15.19
C GLY A 124 -4.47 -11.67 15.90
N VAL A 125 -4.19 -10.56 15.23
CA VAL A 125 -4.33 -9.21 15.81
C VAL A 125 -5.80 -8.85 15.96
N ARG A 126 -6.21 -8.51 17.18
CA ARG A 126 -7.60 -8.10 17.49
C ARG A 126 -7.67 -6.60 17.75
N ARG A 127 -8.81 -6.00 17.45
CA ARG A 127 -9.13 -4.66 17.91
C ARG A 127 -9.51 -4.73 19.38
N GLN A 128 -8.62 -4.26 20.23
CA GLN A 128 -8.80 -4.34 21.69
C GLN A 128 -9.71 -3.22 22.25
N ARG A 129 -9.74 -2.07 21.55
CA ARG A 129 -10.46 -0.86 21.99
C ARG A 129 -11.01 -0.14 20.76
N PRO A 130 -12.06 0.70 20.90
CA PRO A 130 -12.62 1.46 19.77
C PRO A 130 -11.61 2.38 19.09
N ASP A 131 -10.60 2.87 19.83
CA ASP A 131 -9.54 3.72 19.32
C ASP A 131 -8.34 2.95 18.74
N THR A 132 -8.39 1.62 18.72
CA THR A 132 -7.36 0.77 18.07
C THR A 132 -7.71 0.58 16.61
N LEU A 133 -6.91 1.14 15.73
CA LEU A 133 -7.12 1.13 14.29
C LEU A 133 -6.14 0.18 13.58
N TYR A 134 -6.36 -0.01 12.29
CA TYR A 134 -5.44 -0.64 11.33
C TYR A 134 -5.21 -2.14 11.49
N ASN A 135 -5.98 -2.85 12.29
CA ASN A 135 -5.80 -4.28 12.48
C ASN A 135 -6.11 -5.12 11.22
N VAL A 136 -6.93 -4.62 10.31
CA VAL A 136 -7.27 -5.33 9.04
C VAL A 136 -6.03 -5.51 8.16
N TRP A 137 -5.18 -4.50 8.04
CA TRP A 137 -3.94 -4.56 7.27
C TRP A 137 -2.99 -5.67 7.72
N ALA A 138 -2.91 -5.92 9.04
CA ALA A 138 -2.07 -6.99 9.57
C ALA A 138 -2.50 -8.35 9.01
N HIS A 139 -3.80 -8.64 8.94
CA HIS A 139 -4.32 -9.91 8.42
C HIS A 139 -4.07 -10.06 6.91
N MET A 140 -4.26 -8.98 6.13
CA MET A 140 -4.01 -8.99 4.69
C MET A 140 -2.55 -9.30 4.36
N TYR A 141 -1.62 -8.58 4.96
CA TYR A 141 -0.19 -8.79 4.69
C TYR A 141 0.35 -10.09 5.27
N CYS A 142 -0.17 -10.56 6.42
CA CYS A 142 0.14 -11.90 6.90
C CYS A 142 -0.32 -12.97 5.90
N LEU A 143 -1.53 -12.84 5.35
CA LEU A 143 -2.05 -13.78 4.35
C LEU A 143 -1.17 -13.80 3.10
N GLU A 144 -0.76 -12.64 2.59
CA GLU A 144 0.18 -12.54 1.48
C GLU A 144 1.54 -13.20 1.79
N ALA A 145 2.09 -12.98 2.99
CA ALA A 145 3.35 -13.59 3.40
C ALA A 145 3.22 -15.12 3.52
N PHE A 146 2.13 -15.61 4.10
CA PHE A 146 1.87 -17.06 4.19
C PHE A 146 1.63 -17.71 2.83
N ALA A 147 0.96 -17.03 1.90
CA ALA A 147 0.80 -17.52 0.54
C ALA A 147 2.17 -17.65 -0.17
N ARG A 148 3.07 -16.68 -0.02
CA ARG A 148 4.43 -16.74 -0.56
C ARG A 148 5.26 -17.88 0.05
N LEU A 149 5.15 -18.08 1.37
CA LEU A 149 5.80 -19.20 2.05
C LEU A 149 5.26 -20.54 1.56
N LEU A 150 3.94 -20.67 1.43
CA LEU A 150 3.30 -21.91 0.92
C LEU A 150 3.73 -22.27 -0.50
N ALA A 151 3.97 -21.27 -1.35
CA ALA A 151 4.46 -21.49 -2.71
C ALA A 151 5.88 -22.12 -2.74
N ARG A 152 6.67 -21.96 -1.68
CA ARG A 152 8.07 -22.43 -1.59
C ARG A 152 8.27 -23.62 -0.66
N GLU A 153 7.44 -23.74 0.37
CA GLU A 153 7.58 -24.80 1.37
C GLU A 153 7.16 -26.17 0.80
N LYS A 154 8.06 -27.13 0.86
CA LYS A 154 7.84 -28.50 0.36
C LYS A 154 7.60 -29.50 1.48
N ALA A 155 8.13 -29.22 2.69
CA ALA A 155 8.00 -30.13 3.82
C ALA A 155 6.56 -30.10 4.37
N GLU A 156 5.99 -31.27 4.62
CA GLU A 156 4.57 -31.43 4.93
C GLU A 156 4.17 -30.73 6.22
N GLU A 157 4.87 -30.96 7.31
CA GLU A 157 4.51 -30.39 8.63
C GLU A 157 4.62 -28.84 8.69
N PRO A 158 5.69 -28.20 8.18
CA PRO A 158 5.72 -26.75 8.05
C PRO A 158 4.60 -26.21 7.15
N ARG A 159 4.34 -26.90 6.02
CA ARG A 159 3.29 -26.53 5.09
C ARG A 159 1.90 -26.59 5.72
N LYS A 160 1.60 -27.63 6.50
CA LYS A 160 0.35 -27.79 7.24
C LYS A 160 0.15 -26.64 8.26
N ARG A 161 1.20 -26.26 8.99
CA ARG A 161 1.15 -25.14 9.92
C ARG A 161 0.92 -23.80 9.22
N LEU A 162 1.61 -23.54 8.10
CA LEU A 162 1.41 -22.34 7.28
C LEU A 162 -0.01 -22.27 6.72
N ARG A 163 -0.54 -23.41 6.23
CA ARG A 163 -1.93 -23.49 5.75
C ARG A 163 -2.91 -23.10 6.85
N LYS A 164 -2.79 -23.66 8.05
CA LYS A 164 -3.63 -23.31 9.19
C LYS A 164 -3.58 -21.82 9.53
N ALA A 165 -2.40 -21.20 9.46
CA ALA A 165 -2.25 -19.76 9.71
C ALA A 165 -2.90 -18.92 8.60
N ALA A 166 -2.75 -19.30 7.33
CA ALA A 166 -3.40 -18.65 6.20
C ALA A 166 -4.94 -18.75 6.29
N GLU A 167 -5.47 -19.93 6.59
CA GLU A 167 -6.89 -20.16 6.86
C GLU A 167 -7.41 -19.28 8.01
N GLY A 168 -6.60 -19.12 9.07
CA GLY A 168 -6.89 -18.22 10.16
C GLY A 168 -6.99 -16.75 9.72
N CYS A 169 -6.10 -16.29 8.83
CA CYS A 169 -6.19 -14.95 8.25
C CYS A 169 -7.47 -14.79 7.39
N VAL A 170 -7.81 -15.79 6.57
CA VAL A 170 -9.06 -15.78 5.78
C VAL A 170 -10.28 -15.69 6.70
N ALA A 171 -10.30 -16.48 7.78
CA ALA A 171 -11.39 -16.45 8.76
C ALA A 171 -11.52 -15.06 9.42
N TRP A 172 -10.40 -14.42 9.76
CA TRP A 172 -10.41 -13.04 10.27
C TRP A 172 -10.94 -12.05 9.24
N LEU A 173 -10.48 -12.09 8.01
CA LEU A 173 -10.97 -11.20 6.94
C LEU A 173 -12.46 -11.40 6.68
N ASN A 174 -12.95 -12.65 6.66
CA ASN A 174 -14.37 -12.93 6.54
C ASN A 174 -15.19 -12.33 7.70
N ARG A 175 -14.67 -12.38 8.91
CA ARG A 175 -15.30 -11.80 10.11
C ARG A 175 -15.30 -10.27 10.11
N MET A 176 -14.22 -9.65 9.58
CA MET A 176 -14.03 -8.20 9.55
C MET A 176 -14.68 -7.52 8.35
N GLU A 177 -15.31 -8.27 7.45
CA GLU A 177 -16.01 -7.71 6.31
C GLU A 177 -17.13 -6.78 6.76
N PHE A 178 -17.25 -5.62 6.15
CA PHE A 178 -18.36 -4.70 6.37
C PHE A 178 -19.67 -5.27 5.81
N VAL A 179 -20.81 -4.80 6.32
CA VAL A 179 -22.14 -5.23 5.83
C VAL A 179 -22.29 -4.96 4.33
N GLU A 180 -21.78 -3.83 3.87
CA GLU A 180 -21.79 -3.43 2.45
C GLU A 180 -20.79 -4.21 1.56
N GLY A 181 -19.93 -5.01 2.17
CA GLY A 181 -18.82 -5.74 1.55
C GLY A 181 -17.50 -5.02 1.70
N GLY A 182 -16.40 -5.77 1.56
CA GLY A 182 -15.03 -5.23 1.65
C GLY A 182 -14.58 -4.83 3.05
N TRP A 183 -13.51 -4.03 3.11
CA TRP A 183 -12.83 -3.71 4.35
C TRP A 183 -12.42 -2.24 4.42
N GLY A 184 -12.44 -1.72 5.65
CA GLY A 184 -11.78 -0.48 6.05
C GLY A 184 -10.47 -0.73 6.78
N TYR A 185 -10.01 0.24 7.56
CA TYR A 185 -8.76 0.14 8.33
C TYR A 185 -8.86 -0.77 9.55
N PHE A 186 -10.07 -0.96 10.08
CA PHE A 186 -10.35 -1.69 11.30
C PHE A 186 -11.74 -2.32 11.22
N ASN A 187 -11.99 -3.30 12.06
CA ASN A 187 -13.33 -3.84 12.25
C ASN A 187 -14.06 -3.11 13.39
N PHE A 188 -15.38 -3.09 13.35
CA PHE A 188 -16.22 -2.42 14.34
C PHE A 188 -16.18 -3.12 15.70
N GLY A 189 -16.14 -4.44 15.73
CA GLY A 189 -16.07 -5.22 16.95
C GLY A 189 -15.92 -6.71 16.71
N GLU A 190 -15.76 -7.47 17.80
CA GLU A 190 -15.48 -8.90 17.67
C GLU A 190 -16.68 -9.74 17.18
N LYS A 191 -17.91 -9.27 17.39
CA LYS A 191 -19.13 -10.07 17.17
C LYS A 191 -20.06 -9.53 16.10
N THR A 192 -19.86 -8.30 15.66
CA THR A 192 -20.73 -7.64 14.68
C THR A 192 -19.95 -7.14 13.49
N ARG A 193 -20.53 -7.21 12.32
CA ARG A 193 -20.01 -6.52 11.14
C ARG A 193 -20.30 -5.03 11.26
N ASP A 194 -19.39 -4.22 10.76
CA ASP A 194 -19.57 -2.77 10.74
C ASP A 194 -20.76 -2.41 9.82
N PRO A 195 -21.77 -1.73 10.33
CA PRO A 195 -22.95 -1.35 9.54
C PRO A 195 -22.72 -0.12 8.68
N GLY A 196 -21.65 0.63 8.92
CA GLY A 196 -21.40 1.90 8.26
C GLY A 196 -20.71 1.80 6.90
N PRO A 197 -20.69 2.91 6.11
CA PRO A 197 -19.97 2.99 4.84
C PRO A 197 -18.47 3.21 5.07
N GLY A 198 -17.84 2.32 5.83
CA GLY A 198 -16.44 2.43 6.23
C GLY A 198 -15.44 1.72 5.32
N SER A 199 -15.93 0.90 4.36
CA SER A 199 -15.06 0.20 3.42
C SER A 199 -14.38 1.17 2.47
N THR A 200 -13.07 0.99 2.28
CA THR A 200 -12.31 1.75 1.28
C THR A 200 -11.98 0.88 0.07
N SER A 201 -11.92 1.48 -1.11
CA SER A 201 -11.66 0.73 -2.35
C SER A 201 -10.30 0.03 -2.33
N PHE A 202 -9.28 0.71 -1.88
CA PHE A 202 -7.91 0.20 -1.88
C PHE A 202 -7.64 -0.85 -0.79
N THR A 203 -8.19 -0.69 0.42
CA THR A 203 -8.10 -1.74 1.45
C THR A 203 -8.84 -2.99 0.98
N THR A 204 -10.04 -2.80 0.41
CA THR A 204 -10.80 -3.90 -0.18
C THR A 204 -10.05 -4.60 -1.29
N ALA A 205 -9.46 -3.84 -2.21
CA ALA A 205 -8.69 -4.42 -3.32
C ALA A 205 -7.45 -5.18 -2.84
N SER A 206 -6.68 -4.64 -1.87
CA SER A 206 -5.56 -5.37 -1.27
C SER A 206 -6.01 -6.66 -0.59
N GLY A 207 -7.15 -6.64 0.09
CA GLY A 207 -7.74 -7.84 0.68
C GLY A 207 -8.09 -8.90 -0.36
N VAL A 208 -8.68 -8.47 -1.49
CA VAL A 208 -8.99 -9.37 -2.61
C VAL A 208 -7.72 -9.95 -3.23
N VAL A 209 -6.67 -9.14 -3.42
CA VAL A 209 -5.35 -9.63 -3.90
C VAL A 209 -4.78 -10.68 -2.95
N ALA A 210 -4.78 -10.41 -1.64
CA ALA A 210 -4.30 -11.37 -0.64
C ALA A 210 -5.10 -12.69 -0.65
N LEU A 211 -6.43 -12.60 -0.77
CA LEU A 211 -7.32 -13.77 -0.87
C LEU A 211 -7.09 -14.55 -2.17
N ALA A 212 -6.87 -13.88 -3.29
CA ALA A 212 -6.56 -14.52 -4.56
C ALA A 212 -5.23 -15.27 -4.49
N MET A 213 -4.17 -14.64 -3.95
CA MET A 213 -2.88 -15.31 -3.73
C MET A 213 -3.00 -16.53 -2.81
N ALA A 214 -3.82 -16.46 -1.77
CA ALA A 214 -4.08 -17.60 -0.89
C ALA A 214 -4.81 -18.74 -1.63
N ARG A 215 -5.79 -18.41 -2.46
CA ARG A 215 -6.52 -19.37 -3.30
C ARG A 215 -5.60 -20.10 -4.27
N GLU A 216 -4.63 -19.41 -4.89
CA GLU A 216 -3.61 -20.01 -5.75
C GLU A 216 -2.77 -21.07 -5.01
N GLN A 217 -2.65 -20.96 -3.67
CA GLN A 217 -1.98 -21.95 -2.83
C GLN A 217 -2.93 -23.03 -2.28
N GLY A 218 -4.16 -23.11 -2.79
CA GLY A 218 -5.17 -24.09 -2.39
C GLY A 218 -5.79 -23.81 -1.03
N ILE A 219 -5.75 -22.57 -0.53
CA ILE A 219 -6.48 -22.17 0.67
C ILE A 219 -7.95 -21.93 0.31
N ALA A 220 -8.85 -22.51 1.11
CA ALA A 220 -10.28 -22.30 0.93
C ALA A 220 -10.67 -20.85 1.24
N VAL A 221 -11.13 -20.14 0.22
CA VAL A 221 -11.62 -18.76 0.34
C VAL A 221 -13.09 -18.74 -0.09
N PRO A 222 -14.03 -18.31 0.76
CA PRO A 222 -15.44 -18.23 0.40
C PRO A 222 -15.66 -17.35 -0.82
N GLN A 223 -16.28 -17.87 -1.88
CA GLN A 223 -16.56 -17.11 -3.10
C GLN A 223 -17.40 -15.86 -2.82
N LYS A 224 -18.42 -15.99 -1.96
CA LYS A 224 -19.28 -14.88 -1.55
C LYS A 224 -18.49 -13.68 -0.97
N LEU A 225 -17.37 -13.94 -0.28
CA LEU A 225 -16.51 -12.89 0.28
C LEU A 225 -15.86 -12.08 -0.86
N ILE A 226 -15.33 -12.76 -1.88
CA ILE A 226 -14.75 -12.13 -3.08
C ILE A 226 -15.81 -11.38 -3.88
N ASP A 227 -16.97 -11.98 -4.08
CA ASP A 227 -18.07 -11.36 -4.87
C ASP A 227 -18.55 -10.05 -4.25
N LYS A 228 -18.72 -10.03 -2.93
CA LYS A 228 -19.12 -8.82 -2.21
C LYS A 228 -18.04 -7.75 -2.25
N ALA A 229 -16.78 -8.13 -2.08
CA ALA A 229 -15.65 -7.23 -2.18
C ALA A 229 -15.53 -6.63 -3.60
N ASN A 230 -15.64 -7.44 -4.65
CA ASN A 230 -15.64 -6.98 -6.04
C ASN A 230 -16.83 -6.06 -6.35
N LYS A 231 -18.02 -6.36 -5.79
CA LYS A 231 -19.19 -5.48 -5.90
C LYS A 231 -18.93 -4.11 -5.27
N LEU A 232 -18.25 -4.06 -4.12
CA LEU A 232 -17.85 -2.79 -3.50
C LEU A 232 -16.85 -2.03 -4.39
N ILE A 233 -15.81 -2.68 -4.90
CA ILE A 233 -14.84 -2.05 -5.80
C ILE A 233 -15.56 -1.48 -7.02
N LYS A 234 -16.53 -2.22 -7.60
CA LYS A 234 -17.36 -1.76 -8.73
C LYS A 234 -18.17 -0.51 -8.37
N ARG A 235 -18.75 -0.47 -7.17
CA ARG A 235 -19.48 0.71 -6.67
C ARG A 235 -18.56 1.92 -6.47
N CYS A 236 -17.28 1.71 -6.22
CA CYS A 236 -16.28 2.78 -6.12
C CYS A 236 -15.73 3.24 -7.48
N ALA A 237 -15.94 2.51 -8.56
CA ALA A 237 -15.47 2.91 -9.89
C ALA A 237 -16.15 4.20 -10.34
N ILE A 238 -15.36 5.11 -10.92
CA ILE A 238 -15.78 6.45 -11.40
C ILE A 238 -15.62 6.50 -12.92
N PRO A 239 -16.52 7.19 -13.64
CA PRO A 239 -16.30 7.49 -15.05
C PRO A 239 -14.93 8.15 -15.26
N GLY A 240 -14.23 7.74 -16.32
CA GLY A 240 -12.85 8.19 -16.57
C GLY A 240 -11.76 7.25 -16.04
N GLY A 241 -12.14 6.14 -15.35
CA GLY A 241 -11.24 5.04 -15.02
C GLY A 241 -10.65 5.04 -13.60
N SER A 242 -10.84 6.10 -12.82
CA SER A 242 -10.40 6.18 -11.43
C SER A 242 -11.34 5.44 -10.47
N PHE A 243 -10.94 5.35 -9.18
CA PHE A 243 -11.76 4.77 -8.13
C PHE A 243 -11.92 5.75 -6.97
N ALA A 244 -13.12 5.88 -6.45
CA ALA A 244 -13.40 6.63 -5.23
C ALA A 244 -12.61 6.05 -4.05
N TYR A 245 -12.27 6.89 -3.08
CA TYR A 245 -11.58 6.47 -1.86
C TYR A 245 -12.38 5.42 -1.07
N SER A 246 -13.69 5.70 -0.90
CA SER A 246 -14.66 4.78 -0.33
C SER A 246 -15.99 4.95 -1.05
N PHE A 247 -16.93 4.04 -0.82
CA PHE A 247 -18.27 4.18 -1.37
C PHE A 247 -18.95 5.47 -0.89
N GLY A 248 -18.79 5.83 0.38
CA GLY A 248 -19.33 7.08 0.92
C GLY A 248 -18.75 8.32 0.27
N THR A 249 -17.44 8.34 -0.02
CA THR A 249 -16.81 9.50 -0.67
C THR A 249 -17.14 9.64 -2.15
N ARG A 250 -17.69 8.62 -2.79
CA ARG A 250 -18.12 8.69 -4.21
C ARG A 250 -19.10 9.83 -4.46
N PHE A 251 -19.92 10.14 -3.47
CA PHE A 251 -20.95 11.17 -3.55
C PHE A 251 -20.46 12.56 -3.16
N TRP A 252 -19.18 12.71 -2.80
CA TRP A 252 -18.60 14.02 -2.54
C TRP A 252 -18.56 14.83 -3.82
N ALA A 253 -18.91 16.11 -3.70
CA ALA A 253 -18.92 17.01 -4.84
C ALA A 253 -17.58 16.97 -5.59
N THR A 254 -17.65 16.82 -6.91
CA THR A 254 -16.47 16.79 -7.78
C THR A 254 -15.75 18.14 -7.88
N HIS A 255 -16.36 19.18 -7.36
CA HIS A 255 -15.82 20.52 -7.29
C HIS A 255 -15.29 20.82 -5.89
N GLY A 256 -14.13 21.49 -5.83
CA GLY A 256 -13.47 21.80 -4.58
C GLY A 256 -12.54 20.68 -4.08
N ARG A 257 -11.90 20.93 -2.94
CA ARG A 257 -10.85 20.07 -2.37
C ARG A 257 -11.35 18.67 -2.03
N ASN A 258 -12.55 18.56 -1.47
CA ASN A 258 -13.05 17.28 -0.98
C ASN A 258 -13.28 16.23 -2.09
N GLY A 259 -13.68 16.64 -3.28
CA GLY A 259 -13.85 15.76 -4.43
C GLY A 259 -12.54 15.34 -5.11
N ASN A 260 -11.46 16.05 -4.86
CA ASN A 260 -10.18 15.81 -5.53
C ASN A 260 -9.57 14.43 -5.20
N ILE A 261 -9.87 13.87 -4.05
CA ILE A 261 -9.43 12.52 -3.65
C ILE A 261 -9.89 11.46 -4.67
N ASN A 262 -11.02 11.67 -5.30
CA ASN A 262 -11.64 10.71 -6.22
C ASN A 262 -11.20 10.90 -7.69
N ARG A 263 -10.56 12.02 -8.02
CA ARG A 263 -10.05 12.27 -9.38
C ARG A 263 -8.83 11.40 -9.68
N THR A 264 -8.48 11.27 -10.95
CA THR A 264 -7.29 10.52 -11.38
C THR A 264 -6.05 10.83 -10.54
N LYS A 265 -5.70 12.12 -10.38
CA LYS A 265 -4.52 12.54 -9.60
C LYS A 265 -4.60 12.18 -8.10
N GLY A 266 -5.80 12.03 -7.54
CA GLY A 266 -6.02 11.57 -6.17
C GLY A 266 -6.14 10.04 -6.04
N SER A 267 -6.33 9.33 -7.16
CA SER A 267 -6.56 7.88 -7.21
C SER A 267 -5.39 7.04 -7.76
N LEU A 268 -4.24 7.67 -8.00
CA LEU A 268 -3.09 7.04 -8.68
C LEU A 268 -2.65 5.71 -8.06
N ALA A 269 -2.61 5.62 -6.73
CA ALA A 269 -2.24 4.40 -6.02
C ALA A 269 -3.36 3.36 -5.98
N ARG A 270 -4.61 3.81 -5.99
CA ARG A 270 -5.79 2.94 -5.86
C ARG A 270 -6.19 2.27 -7.15
N THR A 271 -6.02 2.95 -8.27
CA THR A 271 -6.42 2.44 -9.58
C THR A 271 -5.72 1.14 -9.94
N PRO A 272 -4.38 1.00 -9.86
CA PRO A 272 -3.71 -0.26 -10.17
C PRO A 272 -4.18 -1.42 -9.31
N VAL A 273 -4.30 -1.26 -7.99
CA VAL A 273 -4.69 -2.36 -7.11
C VAL A 273 -6.14 -2.80 -7.31
N CYS A 274 -7.07 -1.87 -7.61
CA CYS A 274 -8.45 -2.21 -7.91
C CYS A 274 -8.58 -3.02 -9.21
N LEU A 275 -7.83 -2.64 -10.24
CA LEU A 275 -7.79 -3.37 -11.51
C LEU A 275 -7.15 -4.76 -11.31
N LEU A 276 -6.06 -4.84 -10.55
CA LEU A 276 -5.39 -6.10 -10.21
C LEU A 276 -6.32 -7.04 -9.45
N ALA A 277 -7.05 -6.54 -8.45
CA ALA A 277 -8.01 -7.33 -7.69
C ALA A 277 -9.09 -7.95 -8.57
N TRP A 278 -9.61 -7.21 -9.53
CA TRP A 278 -10.56 -7.71 -10.51
C TRP A 278 -9.94 -8.80 -11.39
N ASP A 279 -8.78 -8.52 -11.99
CA ASP A 279 -8.07 -9.45 -12.87
C ASP A 279 -7.78 -10.79 -12.15
N MET A 280 -7.22 -10.75 -10.96
CA MET A 280 -6.88 -11.95 -10.18
C MET A 280 -8.10 -12.77 -9.72
N THR A 281 -9.29 -12.21 -9.81
CA THR A 281 -10.54 -12.90 -9.41
C THR A 281 -11.48 -13.18 -10.57
N GLY A 282 -10.99 -13.04 -11.82
CA GLY A 282 -11.72 -13.39 -13.04
C GLY A 282 -12.75 -12.34 -13.49
N VAL A 283 -12.74 -11.15 -12.89
CA VAL A 283 -13.52 -10.02 -13.42
C VAL A 283 -12.77 -9.44 -14.61
N ALA A 284 -13.39 -9.44 -15.78
CA ALA A 284 -12.75 -8.96 -17.01
C ALA A 284 -12.32 -7.49 -16.90
N VAL A 285 -11.06 -7.23 -17.21
CA VAL A 285 -10.46 -5.90 -17.27
C VAL A 285 -9.84 -5.69 -18.64
N ASP A 286 -10.25 -4.64 -19.34
CA ASP A 286 -9.60 -4.28 -20.63
C ASP A 286 -8.14 -3.89 -20.37
N THR A 287 -7.23 -4.47 -21.14
CA THR A 287 -5.79 -4.17 -21.13
C THR A 287 -5.50 -2.65 -21.23
N LYS A 288 -6.32 -1.90 -21.96
CA LYS A 288 -6.22 -0.44 -22.06
C LYS A 288 -6.32 0.26 -20.70
N ARG A 289 -7.06 -0.30 -19.75
CA ARG A 289 -7.19 0.28 -18.40
C ARG A 289 -5.92 0.14 -17.59
N PHE A 290 -5.19 -0.98 -17.74
CA PHE A 290 -3.87 -1.14 -17.10
C PHE A 290 -2.86 -0.15 -17.70
N VAL A 291 -2.86 -0.01 -19.05
CA VAL A 291 -2.03 0.98 -19.75
C VAL A 291 -2.35 2.39 -19.24
N GLN A 292 -3.63 2.77 -19.21
CA GLN A 292 -4.05 4.08 -18.72
C GLN A 292 -3.58 4.33 -17.27
N ALA A 293 -3.75 3.36 -16.38
CA ALA A 293 -3.35 3.50 -14.98
C ALA A 293 -1.85 3.71 -14.82
N LEU A 294 -1.01 3.02 -15.60
CA LEU A 294 0.45 3.16 -15.57
C LEU A 294 0.91 4.47 -16.23
N ASP A 295 0.32 4.85 -17.35
CA ASP A 295 0.60 6.13 -18.04
C ASP A 295 0.23 7.33 -17.13
N GLU A 296 -0.91 7.26 -16.43
CA GLU A 296 -1.33 8.27 -15.46
C GLU A 296 -0.42 8.31 -14.22
N LEU A 297 0.04 7.15 -13.73
CA LEU A 297 0.99 7.08 -12.63
C LEU A 297 2.34 7.71 -13.01
N GLU A 298 2.85 7.47 -14.22
CA GLU A 298 4.07 8.13 -14.69
C GLU A 298 3.88 9.64 -14.81
N LYS A 299 2.81 10.06 -15.45
CA LYS A 299 2.51 11.48 -15.71
C LYS A 299 2.28 12.27 -14.42
N TYR A 300 1.56 11.71 -13.46
CA TYR A 300 1.08 12.42 -12.28
C TYR A 300 1.66 11.89 -10.96
N GLY A 301 2.56 10.90 -10.98
CA GLY A 301 3.12 10.27 -9.77
C GLY A 301 3.87 11.24 -8.84
N HIS A 302 4.27 12.42 -9.35
CA HIS A 302 4.83 13.47 -8.51
C HIS A 302 3.87 13.94 -7.40
N PHE A 303 2.54 13.84 -7.58
CA PHE A 303 1.58 14.14 -6.52
C PHE A 303 1.63 13.12 -5.37
N LEU A 304 1.94 11.85 -5.66
CA LEU A 304 2.17 10.85 -4.60
C LEU A 304 3.48 11.12 -3.86
N ARG A 305 4.55 11.42 -4.60
CA ARG A 305 5.86 11.73 -3.99
C ARG A 305 5.83 13.02 -3.17
N LEU A 306 5.08 14.03 -3.62
CA LEU A 306 4.86 15.27 -2.88
C LEU A 306 4.18 15.00 -1.53
N ALA A 307 3.22 14.08 -1.49
CA ALA A 307 2.49 13.74 -0.27
C ALA A 307 3.39 13.21 0.87
N ARG A 308 4.57 12.66 0.55
CA ARG A 308 5.59 12.25 1.54
C ARG A 308 6.11 13.40 2.40
N LYS A 309 6.02 14.63 1.93
CA LYS A 309 6.47 15.83 2.66
C LYS A 309 5.46 16.32 3.70
N TYR A 310 4.25 15.79 3.69
CA TYR A 310 3.18 16.22 4.58
C TYR A 310 3.03 15.26 5.76
N PRO A 311 3.06 15.78 7.00
CA PRO A 311 2.99 14.97 8.20
C PRO A 311 1.59 14.38 8.44
N PHE A 312 0.54 15.03 7.94
CA PHE A 312 -0.81 14.54 8.09
C PHE A 312 -1.36 13.95 6.78
N PRO A 313 -2.22 12.91 6.87
CA PRO A 313 -2.89 12.37 5.70
C PRO A 313 -3.79 13.40 5.02
N HIS A 314 -3.89 13.33 3.69
CA HIS A 314 -4.87 14.08 2.88
C HIS A 314 -4.70 15.60 2.87
N GLU A 315 -3.53 16.13 3.23
CA GLU A 315 -3.26 17.57 3.22
C GLU A 315 -2.99 18.14 1.82
N THR A 316 -2.52 17.32 0.88
CA THR A 316 -2.25 17.76 -0.49
C THR A 316 -3.53 18.18 -1.22
N TRP A 317 -3.41 18.95 -2.31
CA TRP A 317 -4.56 19.39 -3.10
C TRP A 317 -5.43 18.24 -3.63
N TYR A 318 -4.79 17.12 -4.04
CA TYR A 318 -5.49 15.90 -4.48
C TYR A 318 -5.72 14.90 -3.36
N GLN A 319 -5.49 15.30 -2.11
CA GLN A 319 -5.67 14.49 -0.90
C GLN A 319 -4.92 13.15 -0.92
N ASN A 320 -3.81 13.09 -1.66
CA ASN A 320 -2.89 11.99 -1.52
C ASN A 320 -2.24 12.03 -0.14
N SER A 321 -2.01 10.85 0.42
CA SER A 321 -1.25 10.65 1.66
C SER A 321 0.08 9.99 1.34
N GLY A 322 1.11 10.28 2.13
CA GLY A 322 2.44 9.72 1.93
C GLY A 322 2.42 8.20 1.81
N TYR A 323 1.66 7.51 2.68
CA TYR A 323 1.57 6.04 2.69
C TYR A 323 0.99 5.40 1.42
N PHE A 324 0.49 6.19 0.47
CA PHE A 324 0.09 5.68 -0.84
C PHE A 324 1.24 5.59 -1.84
N CYS A 325 2.41 6.17 -1.55
CA CYS A 325 3.47 6.27 -2.55
C CYS A 325 4.07 4.89 -2.88
N LEU A 326 4.72 4.25 -1.93
CA LEU A 326 5.34 2.94 -2.15
C LEU A 326 4.31 1.83 -2.38
N TYR A 327 3.17 1.90 -1.68
CA TYR A 327 2.01 1.06 -1.92
C TYR A 327 1.56 1.12 -3.39
N GLY A 328 1.39 2.32 -3.94
CA GLY A 328 0.92 2.53 -5.31
C GLY A 328 1.90 1.99 -6.35
N TYR A 329 3.20 2.24 -6.19
CA TYR A 329 4.23 1.70 -7.07
C TYR A 329 4.33 0.17 -7.01
N TYR A 330 4.16 -0.43 -5.83
CA TYR A 330 4.14 -1.88 -5.68
C TYR A 330 3.02 -2.54 -6.47
N TYR A 331 1.78 -2.10 -6.27
CA TYR A 331 0.66 -2.68 -7.01
C TYR A 331 0.68 -2.32 -8.50
N ALA A 332 1.19 -1.15 -8.87
CA ALA A 332 1.43 -0.80 -10.26
C ALA A 332 2.44 -1.77 -10.91
N ALA A 333 3.54 -2.08 -10.24
CA ALA A 333 4.51 -3.07 -10.73
C ALA A 333 3.88 -4.46 -10.94
N MET A 334 2.94 -4.87 -10.07
CA MET A 334 2.20 -6.12 -10.24
C MET A 334 1.26 -6.13 -11.46
N THR A 335 0.92 -4.98 -12.02
CA THR A 335 0.04 -4.89 -13.20
C THR A 335 0.80 -4.81 -14.53
N ILE A 336 2.12 -4.70 -14.52
CA ILE A 336 2.91 -4.53 -15.75
C ILE A 336 2.66 -5.68 -16.75
N ASP A 337 2.61 -6.91 -16.26
CA ASP A 337 2.41 -8.11 -17.10
C ASP A 337 1.01 -8.17 -17.78
N ARG A 338 0.06 -7.33 -17.34
CA ARG A 338 -1.27 -7.15 -17.95
C ARG A 338 -1.27 -6.14 -19.09
N THR A 339 -0.13 -5.52 -19.35
CA THR A 339 0.03 -4.55 -20.45
C THR A 339 0.68 -5.20 -21.67
N PRO A 340 0.58 -4.59 -22.87
CA PRO A 340 1.25 -5.09 -24.06
C PRO A 340 2.76 -5.23 -23.84
N LYS A 341 3.35 -6.35 -24.27
CA LYS A 341 4.78 -6.66 -24.10
C LYS A 341 5.70 -5.50 -24.52
N ALA A 342 5.35 -4.81 -25.59
CA ALA A 342 6.13 -3.67 -26.09
C ALA A 342 6.25 -2.49 -25.10
N LYS A 343 5.34 -2.36 -24.14
CA LYS A 343 5.34 -1.30 -23.11
C LYS A 343 5.96 -1.74 -21.78
N GLN A 344 6.06 -3.03 -21.53
CA GLN A 344 6.47 -3.55 -20.21
C GLN A 344 7.86 -3.10 -19.78
N ALA A 345 8.83 -3.15 -20.69
CA ALA A 345 10.20 -2.71 -20.40
C ALA A 345 10.26 -1.22 -20.01
N GLU A 346 9.46 -0.39 -20.67
CA GLU A 346 9.37 1.04 -20.37
C GLU A 346 8.76 1.28 -18.98
N TYR A 347 7.64 0.64 -18.64
CA TYR A 347 7.02 0.75 -17.33
C TYR A 347 7.93 0.26 -16.20
N LYS A 348 8.63 -0.88 -16.41
CA LYS A 348 9.62 -1.37 -15.45
C LYS A 348 10.71 -0.31 -15.21
N ARG A 349 11.24 0.27 -16.27
CA ARG A 349 12.28 1.30 -16.21
C ARG A 349 11.80 2.56 -15.46
N GLN A 350 10.61 3.05 -15.76
CA GLN A 350 10.03 4.24 -15.14
C GLN A 350 9.80 4.01 -13.64
N ILE A 351 9.14 2.92 -13.26
CA ILE A 351 8.86 2.60 -11.86
C ILE A 351 10.16 2.37 -11.08
N ALA A 352 11.12 1.61 -11.64
CA ALA A 352 12.41 1.42 -10.99
C ALA A 352 13.13 2.75 -10.75
N GLY A 353 13.14 3.67 -11.72
CA GLY A 353 13.76 5.00 -11.59
C GLY A 353 13.17 5.79 -10.40
N HIS A 354 11.86 5.76 -10.22
CA HIS A 354 11.22 6.41 -9.08
C HIS A 354 11.60 5.76 -7.74
N ILE A 355 11.61 4.43 -7.67
CA ILE A 355 11.98 3.71 -6.44
C ILE A 355 13.45 3.95 -6.09
N LEU A 356 14.36 3.86 -7.05
CA LEU A 356 15.78 4.11 -6.82
C LEU A 356 16.07 5.52 -6.27
N THR A 357 15.37 6.53 -6.81
CA THR A 357 15.52 7.93 -6.37
C THR A 357 15.06 8.14 -4.92
N MET A 358 14.18 7.28 -4.41
CA MET A 358 13.66 7.39 -3.03
C MET A 358 14.46 6.61 -1.99
N GLN A 359 15.54 5.89 -2.37
CA GLN A 359 16.33 5.12 -1.41
C GLN A 359 17.12 6.02 -0.47
N GLU A 360 17.04 5.77 0.82
CA GLU A 360 17.77 6.48 1.85
C GLU A 360 19.25 6.01 1.93
N LYS A 361 20.08 6.80 2.62
CA LYS A 361 21.52 6.49 2.79
C LYS A 361 21.74 5.16 3.52
N ASP A 362 20.86 4.77 4.42
CA ASP A 362 20.92 3.50 5.16
C ASP A 362 20.34 2.30 4.39
N GLY A 363 20.02 2.48 3.11
CA GLY A 363 19.47 1.44 2.24
C GLY A 363 17.96 1.25 2.34
N SER A 364 17.29 1.90 3.28
CA SER A 364 15.86 1.80 3.47
C SER A 364 15.05 2.65 2.49
N TRP A 365 13.73 2.42 2.49
CA TRP A 365 12.72 3.32 1.92
C TRP A 365 11.63 3.60 2.93
N TRP A 366 11.00 4.75 2.81
CA TRP A 366 9.81 5.12 3.55
C TRP A 366 9.02 6.17 2.76
N ASP A 367 7.74 6.29 3.05
CA ASP A 367 6.87 7.25 2.38
C ASP A 367 5.94 8.02 3.32
N TYR A 368 5.67 7.48 4.49
CA TYR A 368 4.89 8.16 5.53
C TYR A 368 5.46 7.84 6.91
N GLN A 369 5.55 8.84 7.76
CA GLN A 369 6.20 8.71 9.05
C GLN A 369 5.30 7.99 10.06
N LEU A 370 5.53 6.69 10.23
CA LEU A 370 4.78 5.80 11.13
C LEU A 370 5.72 5.16 12.16
N TYR A 371 6.21 5.95 13.09
CA TYR A 371 7.11 5.45 14.14
C TYR A 371 8.22 4.55 13.56
N ARG A 372 8.62 3.50 14.25
CA ARG A 372 9.66 2.57 13.76
C ARG A 372 9.15 1.56 12.72
N THR A 373 7.92 1.66 12.27
CA THR A 373 7.35 0.73 11.29
C THR A 373 7.45 1.21 9.84
N HIS A 374 7.68 2.52 9.62
CA HIS A 374 7.67 3.11 8.28
C HIS A 374 8.79 2.59 7.37
N LYS A 375 10.03 2.44 7.89
CA LYS A 375 11.15 1.90 7.10
C LYS A 375 10.96 0.42 6.77
N PRO A 376 10.60 -0.48 7.71
CA PRO A 376 10.34 -1.87 7.36
C PRO A 376 9.27 -2.06 6.28
N TYR A 377 8.09 -1.44 6.41
CA TYR A 377 7.06 -1.62 5.39
C TYR A 377 7.44 -0.97 4.06
N GLY A 378 8.04 0.23 4.12
CA GLY A 378 8.48 0.94 2.93
C GLY A 378 9.57 0.19 2.17
N THR A 379 10.55 -0.36 2.89
CA THR A 379 11.61 -1.20 2.30
C THR A 379 11.02 -2.48 1.72
N GLY A 380 10.06 -3.10 2.40
CA GLY A 380 9.34 -4.27 1.90
C GLY A 380 8.68 -4.01 0.54
N TYR A 381 7.88 -2.96 0.44
CA TYR A 381 7.26 -2.56 -0.83
C TYR A 381 8.26 -2.21 -1.92
N ALA A 382 9.29 -1.42 -1.59
CA ALA A 382 10.29 -1.00 -2.57
C ALA A 382 11.06 -2.18 -3.15
N LEU A 383 11.50 -3.12 -2.30
CA LEU A 383 12.19 -4.34 -2.74
C LEU A 383 11.30 -5.18 -3.65
N MET A 384 10.07 -5.48 -3.24
CA MET A 384 9.13 -6.25 -4.06
C MET A 384 8.79 -5.55 -5.39
N THR A 385 8.81 -4.21 -5.41
CA THR A 385 8.66 -3.42 -6.64
C THR A 385 9.88 -3.60 -7.54
N LEU A 386 11.10 -3.44 -7.01
CA LEU A 386 12.33 -3.57 -7.78
C LEU A 386 12.53 -4.97 -8.35
N TYR A 387 12.14 -6.03 -7.63
CA TYR A 387 12.21 -7.41 -8.15
C TYR A 387 11.39 -7.57 -9.44
N ARG A 388 10.19 -6.98 -9.49
CA ARG A 388 9.32 -7.00 -10.67
C ARG A 388 9.84 -6.11 -11.80
N CYS A 389 10.63 -5.10 -11.46
CA CYS A 389 11.20 -4.15 -12.40
C CYS A 389 12.61 -4.53 -12.88
N ARG A 390 13.14 -5.68 -12.47
CA ARG A 390 14.37 -6.22 -13.06
C ARG A 390 14.23 -6.34 -14.58
N PRO A 391 15.32 -5.99 -15.33
CA PRO A 391 15.32 -6.07 -16.79
C PRO A 391 14.99 -7.46 -17.32
#